data_80d1edfd7e7839c8ce07d750b688876c
#
_entry.id   80d1edfd7e7839c8ce07d750b688876c
#
_cell.length_a   1.000
_cell.length_b   1.000
_cell.length_c   1.000
_cell.angle_alpha   90.00
_cell.angle_beta   90.00
_cell.angle_gamma   90.00
#
_symmetry.space_group_name_H-M   'P 1'
#
loop_
_entity.id
_entity.type
_entity.pdbx_description
1 polymer ?
#
loop_
_entity_poly.entity_id
_entity_poly.type
_entity_poly.pdbx_seq_one_letter_code
_entity_poly.pdbx_strand_id
1 'polypeptide(L)'
;EERAKDLVSRMTLEERASQLRFDAPPVERLGIPAYNWWNEALHGVARAGTATTFPQAIGMAAMFDAPLMREIGGVISQEGRAKYNASAQEGDRDIYKGLTFWSPNINIFRDPRWGRGHETYGEDPYLTARLGVQFVEGLQQTDDKGYMQAAACAKHFAVHSGPERLRHEFNAVVSDKDLWETYLPAFEALVTEAGVEAVMGAYNRTNDEPCCGSNLLLRQILRGKWNFKGHVVSDCWALKDFHTYHHVTADMEQSAALALKMGCDINCGSTYLYILSAYERGLVTEEEITQAAVHAMTTRFKLGLFDQDCGYNQVPYEVVACKEHLAVAQKAADESMVLLKNDGILPLCKEKLKTVAVIGPNADSRVALMGNYHGTADRYITPLEGIQDYLGEDVRVYYSEGAAL
;
A
#
# COMPACT_ATOMS: atom_id res chain seq x y z
N GLU A 1 21.89 7.97 0.11
CA GLU A 1 22.45 7.05 1.11
C GLU A 1 23.57 7.70 1.93
N GLU A 2 24.56 8.37 1.32
CA GLU A 2 25.65 9.04 2.05
C GLU A 2 25.15 10.10 3.04
N ARG A 3 24.20 10.95 2.63
CA ARG A 3 23.54 11.91 3.52
C ARG A 3 22.83 11.25 4.68
N ALA A 4 22.18 10.10 4.44
CA ALA A 4 21.53 9.34 5.49
C ALA A 4 22.53 8.74 6.48
N LYS A 5 23.65 8.20 6.01
CA LYS A 5 24.74 7.72 6.86
C LYS A 5 25.33 8.84 7.73
N ASP A 6 25.59 10.02 7.15
CA ASP A 6 26.09 11.17 7.90
C ASP A 6 25.08 11.60 8.99
N LEU A 7 23.80 11.74 8.64
CA LEU A 7 22.77 12.11 9.60
C LEU A 7 22.63 11.09 10.74
N VAL A 8 22.55 9.80 10.41
CA VAL A 8 22.42 8.71 11.39
C VAL A 8 23.66 8.60 12.28
N SER A 9 24.86 8.91 11.78
CA SER A 9 26.10 8.91 12.58
C SER A 9 26.09 9.96 13.70
N ARG A 10 25.26 11.00 13.58
CA ARG A 10 25.09 12.07 14.58
C ARG A 10 23.99 11.75 15.61
N MET A 11 23.20 10.68 15.40
CA MET A 11 22.18 10.24 16.33
C MET A 11 22.79 9.39 17.46
N THR A 12 22.21 9.49 18.66
CA THR A 12 22.46 8.52 19.72
C THR A 12 21.87 7.17 19.37
N LEU A 13 22.21 6.12 20.11
CA LEU A 13 21.64 4.79 19.90
C LEU A 13 20.11 4.80 20.12
N GLU A 14 19.64 5.49 21.15
CA GLU A 14 18.21 5.66 21.48
C GLU A 14 17.47 6.38 20.37
N GLU A 15 18.08 7.43 19.80
CA GLU A 15 17.50 8.16 18.68
C GLU A 15 17.39 7.27 17.43
N ARG A 16 18.44 6.50 17.09
CA ARG A 16 18.41 5.55 15.98
C ARG A 16 17.29 4.52 16.17
N ALA A 17 17.23 3.90 17.34
CA ALA A 17 16.20 2.91 17.67
C ALA A 17 14.78 3.50 17.57
N SER A 18 14.59 4.74 18.01
CA SER A 18 13.29 5.43 17.94
C SER A 18 12.78 5.64 16.51
N GLN A 19 13.69 5.77 15.53
CA GLN A 19 13.33 5.96 14.12
C GLN A 19 12.88 4.68 13.41
N LEU A 20 13.03 3.52 14.05
CA LEU A 20 12.62 2.22 13.48
C LEU A 20 11.15 1.88 13.75
N ARG A 21 10.39 2.81 14.32
CA ARG A 21 8.96 2.70 14.58
C ARG A 21 8.15 3.39 13.48
N PHE A 22 6.95 2.89 13.23
CA PHE A 22 6.05 3.53 12.25
C PHE A 22 5.66 4.96 12.65
N ASP A 23 5.61 5.26 13.95
CA ASP A 23 5.35 6.54 14.57
C ASP A 23 6.66 7.20 15.05
N ALA A 24 7.62 7.36 14.15
CA ALA A 24 8.94 7.89 14.45
C ALA A 24 8.88 9.29 15.08
N PRO A 25 9.39 9.47 16.32
CA PRO A 25 9.38 10.78 16.99
C PRO A 25 10.36 11.76 16.35
N PRO A 26 10.25 13.07 16.65
CA PRO A 26 11.24 14.05 16.21
C PRO A 26 12.58 13.83 16.91
N VAL A 27 13.66 14.23 16.23
CA VAL A 27 14.99 14.42 16.84
C VAL A 27 15.33 15.90 16.76
N GLU A 28 14.80 16.65 17.70
CA GLU A 28 14.78 18.14 17.65
C GLU A 28 16.18 18.75 17.53
N ARG A 29 17.18 18.23 18.27
CA ARG A 29 18.55 18.74 18.22
C ARG A 29 19.23 18.61 16.85
N LEU A 30 18.69 17.71 15.97
CA LEU A 30 19.16 17.52 14.60
C LEU A 30 18.20 18.12 13.56
N GLY A 31 17.12 18.77 14.00
CA GLY A 31 16.11 19.34 13.12
C GLY A 31 15.30 18.30 12.36
N ILE A 32 15.21 17.06 12.87
CA ILE A 32 14.47 16.00 12.23
C ILE A 32 13.04 16.04 12.75
N PRO A 33 12.02 16.30 11.91
CA PRO A 33 10.62 16.28 12.34
C PRO A 33 10.13 14.84 12.59
N ALA A 34 9.08 14.70 13.38
CA ALA A 34 8.34 13.44 13.49
C ALA A 34 7.87 12.97 12.11
N TYR A 35 7.73 11.67 11.95
CA TYR A 35 7.23 11.09 10.71
C TYR A 35 6.39 9.85 10.97
N ASN A 36 5.21 9.75 10.37
CA ASN A 36 4.40 8.55 10.42
C ASN A 36 4.50 7.79 9.08
N TRP A 37 4.96 6.54 9.18
CA TRP A 37 5.17 5.66 8.03
C TRP A 37 3.87 5.02 7.54
N TRP A 38 2.83 5.02 8.37
CA TRP A 38 1.56 4.36 8.04
C TRP A 38 0.67 5.26 7.19
N ASN A 39 0.72 5.04 5.91
CA ASN A 39 -0.15 5.70 4.93
C ASN A 39 -0.62 4.67 3.92
N GLU A 40 -1.84 4.82 3.41
CA GLU A 40 -2.46 3.88 2.51
C GLU A 40 -3.00 4.59 1.28
N ALA A 41 -2.89 3.94 0.12
CA ALA A 41 -3.39 4.50 -1.14
C ALA A 41 -3.67 3.42 -2.19
N LEU A 42 -4.39 2.36 -1.82
CA LEU A 42 -4.69 1.26 -2.74
C LEU A 42 -5.48 1.70 -3.97
N HIS A 43 -6.42 2.65 -3.80
CA HIS A 43 -7.25 3.19 -4.88
C HIS A 43 -7.62 4.66 -4.66
N GLY A 44 -6.65 5.44 -4.21
CA GLY A 44 -6.75 6.85 -3.80
C GLY A 44 -6.16 7.04 -2.41
N VAL A 45 -5.77 8.29 -2.07
CA VAL A 45 -5.20 8.58 -0.75
C VAL A 45 -6.22 8.29 0.34
N ALA A 46 -5.89 7.39 1.25
CA ALA A 46 -6.82 6.87 2.23
C ALA A 46 -6.79 7.65 3.55
N ARG A 47 -7.96 7.74 4.17
CA ARG A 47 -8.20 8.16 5.56
C ARG A 47 -7.62 9.52 5.95
N ALA A 48 -7.40 10.38 4.98
CA ALA A 48 -6.88 11.73 5.14
C ALA A 48 -7.82 12.80 4.54
N GLY A 49 -9.13 12.62 4.72
CA GLY A 49 -10.15 13.52 4.16
C GLY A 49 -10.44 13.28 2.68
N THR A 50 -10.85 14.32 1.97
CA THR A 50 -11.23 14.23 0.55
C THR A 50 -10.07 13.76 -0.32
N ALA A 51 -10.36 12.85 -1.26
CA ALA A 51 -9.41 12.39 -2.27
C ALA A 51 -10.18 11.87 -3.49
N THR A 52 -9.53 11.87 -4.65
CA THR A 52 -10.03 11.12 -5.80
C THR A 52 -10.04 9.63 -5.44
N THR A 53 -11.21 9.00 -5.57
CA THR A 53 -11.41 7.58 -5.28
C THR A 53 -11.58 6.82 -6.59
N PHE A 54 -10.68 5.91 -6.86
CA PHE A 54 -10.70 5.03 -8.03
C PHE A 54 -11.50 3.75 -7.73
N PRO A 55 -11.84 2.92 -8.75
CA PRO A 55 -12.32 1.57 -8.49
C PRO A 55 -11.36 0.81 -7.57
N GLN A 56 -11.86 -0.17 -6.83
CA GLN A 56 -10.99 -1.05 -6.04
C GLN A 56 -9.97 -1.75 -6.94
N ALA A 57 -8.84 -2.17 -6.37
CA ALA A 57 -7.72 -2.74 -7.13
C ALA A 57 -8.14 -3.87 -8.07
N ILE A 58 -9.03 -4.76 -7.63
CA ILE A 58 -9.55 -5.85 -8.47
C ILE A 58 -10.37 -5.33 -9.68
N GLY A 59 -11.09 -4.22 -9.51
CA GLY A 59 -11.78 -3.53 -10.62
C GLY A 59 -10.80 -2.83 -11.56
N MET A 60 -9.78 -2.18 -11.02
CA MET A 60 -8.71 -1.58 -11.84
C MET A 60 -7.95 -2.65 -12.64
N ALA A 61 -7.77 -3.85 -12.10
CA ALA A 61 -7.16 -4.95 -12.85
C ALA A 61 -8.00 -5.39 -14.05
N ALA A 62 -9.33 -5.28 -13.96
CA ALA A 62 -10.25 -5.62 -15.05
C ALA A 62 -10.16 -4.68 -16.25
N MET A 63 -9.53 -3.50 -16.12
CA MET A 63 -9.27 -2.58 -17.24
C MET A 63 -8.26 -3.15 -18.24
N PHE A 64 -7.31 -3.98 -17.80
CA PHE A 64 -6.16 -4.43 -18.60
C PHE A 64 -5.36 -3.28 -19.23
N ASP A 65 -5.45 -2.07 -18.66
CA ASP A 65 -4.78 -0.85 -19.14
C ASP A 65 -3.63 -0.45 -18.19
N ALA A 66 -2.43 -0.89 -18.53
CA ALA A 66 -1.22 -0.59 -17.76
C ALA A 66 -0.83 0.91 -17.83
N PRO A 67 -0.90 1.62 -18.97
CA PRO A 67 -0.74 3.07 -19.04
C PRO A 67 -1.69 3.84 -18.12
N LEU A 68 -2.98 3.50 -18.09
CA LEU A 68 -3.94 4.14 -17.20
C LEU A 68 -3.60 3.86 -15.73
N MET A 69 -3.11 2.66 -15.40
CA MET A 69 -2.65 2.36 -14.05
C MET A 69 -1.49 3.27 -13.60
N ARG A 70 -0.58 3.62 -14.50
CA ARG A 70 0.50 4.59 -14.23
C ARG A 70 -0.06 5.99 -13.99
N GLU A 71 -1.03 6.42 -14.80
CA GLU A 71 -1.69 7.72 -14.63
C GLU A 71 -2.40 7.79 -13.27
N ILE A 72 -3.12 6.73 -12.87
CA ILE A 72 -3.75 6.60 -11.55
C ILE A 72 -2.71 6.75 -10.43
N GLY A 73 -1.59 6.04 -10.51
CA GLY A 73 -0.49 6.18 -9.55
C GLY A 73 0.03 7.62 -9.46
N GLY A 74 0.12 8.32 -10.59
CA GLY A 74 0.52 9.72 -10.68
C GLY A 74 -0.48 10.67 -9.98
N VAL A 75 -1.77 10.48 -10.21
CA VAL A 75 -2.84 11.25 -9.52
C VAL A 75 -2.75 11.04 -8.00
N ILE A 76 -2.65 9.78 -7.57
CA ILE A 76 -2.56 9.44 -6.14
C ILE A 76 -1.35 10.12 -5.49
N SER A 77 -0.18 10.07 -6.12
CA SER A 77 1.03 10.66 -5.56
C SER A 77 0.95 12.19 -5.51
N GLN A 78 0.33 12.82 -6.50
CA GLN A 78 0.14 14.26 -6.54
C GLN A 78 -0.80 14.73 -5.42
N GLU A 79 -1.93 14.05 -5.22
CA GLU A 79 -2.84 14.33 -4.11
C GLU A 79 -2.21 14.03 -2.74
N GLY A 80 -1.43 12.95 -2.65
CA GLY A 80 -0.67 12.61 -1.46
C GLY A 80 0.32 13.71 -1.08
N ARG A 81 1.03 14.25 -2.07
CA ARG A 81 1.99 15.35 -1.88
C ARG A 81 1.28 16.65 -1.44
N ALA A 82 0.17 17.01 -2.08
CA ALA A 82 -0.64 18.16 -1.70
C ALA A 82 -1.10 18.10 -0.24
N LYS A 83 -1.61 16.95 0.17
CA LYS A 83 -2.07 16.69 1.55
C LYS A 83 -0.92 16.74 2.55
N TYR A 84 0.22 16.12 2.22
CA TYR A 84 1.42 16.16 3.05
C TYR A 84 1.89 17.61 3.24
N ASN A 85 1.96 18.41 2.17
CA ASN A 85 2.40 19.80 2.24
C ASN A 85 1.50 20.61 3.16
N ALA A 86 0.18 20.49 3.02
CA ALA A 86 -0.79 21.19 3.86
C ALA A 86 -0.67 20.79 5.34
N SER A 87 -0.66 19.47 5.64
CA SER A 87 -0.51 18.98 7.01
C SER A 87 0.84 19.39 7.62
N ALA A 88 1.91 19.39 6.81
CA ALA A 88 3.25 19.76 7.23
C ALA A 88 3.38 21.23 7.64
N GLN A 89 2.66 22.14 6.95
CA GLN A 89 2.61 23.57 7.30
C GLN A 89 1.97 23.81 8.66
N GLU A 90 0.98 23.00 9.02
CA GLU A 90 0.31 23.03 10.34
C GLU A 90 1.07 22.25 11.43
N GLY A 91 2.22 21.65 11.10
CA GLY A 91 2.99 20.80 12.01
C GLY A 91 2.38 19.45 12.28
N ASP A 92 1.32 19.07 11.55
CA ASP A 92 0.63 17.80 11.70
C ASP A 92 1.39 16.69 10.94
N ARG A 93 1.92 15.72 11.71
CA ARG A 93 2.71 14.59 11.22
C ARG A 93 2.09 13.24 11.64
N ASP A 94 0.79 13.23 11.87
CA ASP A 94 0.09 12.05 12.36
C ASP A 94 -0.09 10.97 11.27
N ILE A 95 -0.67 9.85 11.65
CA ILE A 95 -1.03 8.73 10.77
C ILE A 95 -1.81 9.22 9.53
N TYR A 96 -1.56 8.62 8.38
CA TYR A 96 -2.14 8.94 7.06
C TYR A 96 -1.77 10.31 6.48
N LYS A 97 -0.76 10.97 7.00
CA LYS A 97 -0.31 12.29 6.54
C LYS A 97 1.14 12.31 6.03
N GLY A 98 1.73 11.12 5.83
CA GLY A 98 3.05 10.95 5.24
C GLY A 98 3.00 10.68 3.74
N LEU A 99 4.16 10.31 3.19
CA LEU A 99 4.38 10.07 1.75
C LEU A 99 4.87 8.65 1.44
N THR A 100 4.87 7.77 2.43
CA THR A 100 5.21 6.36 2.28
C THR A 100 3.92 5.54 2.24
N PHE A 101 3.40 5.29 1.05
CA PHE A 101 2.13 4.58 0.87
C PHE A 101 2.34 3.07 0.85
N TRP A 102 1.65 2.36 1.72
CA TRP A 102 1.71 0.90 1.80
C TRP A 102 0.82 0.27 0.71
N SER A 103 1.19 0.52 -0.52
CA SER A 103 0.53 0.13 -1.75
C SER A 103 1.57 -0.04 -2.88
N PRO A 104 1.36 -0.95 -3.84
CA PRO A 104 0.18 -1.78 -4.09
C PRO A 104 0.17 -3.10 -3.32
N ASN A 105 -1.01 -3.72 -3.20
CA ASN A 105 -1.14 -5.11 -2.77
C ASN A 105 -1.03 -6.03 -4.00
N ILE A 106 0.08 -6.73 -4.11
CA ILE A 106 0.40 -7.63 -5.24
C ILE A 106 0.36 -9.10 -4.86
N ASN A 107 -0.36 -9.44 -3.79
CA ASN A 107 -0.62 -10.84 -3.47
C ASN A 107 -1.51 -11.50 -4.51
N ILE A 108 -1.27 -12.78 -4.77
CA ILE A 108 -2.07 -13.56 -5.70
C ILE A 108 -3.39 -13.99 -5.03
N PHE A 109 -4.51 -13.61 -5.64
CA PHE A 109 -5.85 -13.94 -5.16
C PHE A 109 -6.21 -15.40 -5.50
N ARG A 110 -5.69 -16.35 -4.71
CA ARG A 110 -5.81 -17.79 -4.99
C ARG A 110 -7.10 -18.45 -4.47
N ASP A 111 -7.82 -17.82 -3.55
CA ASP A 111 -9.04 -18.36 -2.94
C ASP A 111 -10.08 -17.26 -2.75
N PRO A 112 -11.30 -17.38 -3.35
CA PRO A 112 -12.34 -16.35 -3.27
C PRO A 112 -12.89 -16.12 -1.86
N ARG A 113 -12.59 -17.01 -0.91
CA ARG A 113 -12.97 -16.84 0.50
C ARG A 113 -12.03 -15.92 1.27
N TRP A 114 -10.91 -15.53 0.68
CA TRP A 114 -9.99 -14.58 1.31
C TRP A 114 -10.61 -13.18 1.36
N GLY A 115 -10.76 -12.61 2.55
CA GLY A 115 -11.46 -11.34 2.79
C GLY A 115 -10.80 -10.10 2.19
N ARG A 116 -9.55 -10.19 1.71
CA ARG A 116 -8.79 -9.07 1.13
C ARG A 116 -8.54 -9.21 -0.38
N GLY A 117 -9.20 -10.13 -1.04
CA GLY A 117 -9.01 -10.37 -2.48
C GLY A 117 -9.28 -9.13 -3.34
N HIS A 118 -10.25 -8.30 -2.97
CA HIS A 118 -10.59 -7.05 -3.67
C HIS A 118 -9.47 -6.01 -3.64
N GLU A 119 -8.51 -6.11 -2.73
CA GLU A 119 -7.34 -5.22 -2.66
C GLU A 119 -6.25 -5.57 -3.69
N THR A 120 -6.38 -6.68 -4.41
CA THR A 120 -5.37 -7.23 -5.31
C THR A 120 -5.71 -7.05 -6.78
N TYR A 121 -4.73 -7.31 -7.64
CA TYR A 121 -4.92 -7.31 -9.10
C TYR A 121 -5.36 -8.70 -9.65
N GLY A 122 -5.77 -9.63 -8.78
CA GLY A 122 -6.31 -10.93 -9.17
C GLY A 122 -5.35 -12.10 -9.00
N GLU A 123 -5.57 -13.15 -9.79
CA GLU A 123 -4.89 -14.42 -9.62
C GLU A 123 -3.70 -14.65 -10.57
N ASP A 124 -3.56 -13.82 -11.60
CA ASP A 124 -2.50 -13.97 -12.59
C ASP A 124 -1.23 -13.23 -12.18
N PRO A 125 -0.07 -13.92 -12.04
CA PRO A 125 1.18 -13.31 -11.61
C PRO A 125 1.72 -12.29 -12.62
N TYR A 126 1.53 -12.52 -13.92
CA TYR A 126 2.03 -11.62 -14.96
C TYR A 126 1.22 -10.32 -15.00
N LEU A 127 -0.11 -10.42 -15.03
CA LEU A 127 -0.98 -9.24 -14.98
C LEU A 127 -0.70 -8.41 -13.73
N THR A 128 -0.61 -9.09 -12.57
CA THR A 128 -0.28 -8.44 -11.29
C THR A 128 1.07 -7.72 -11.36
N ALA A 129 2.09 -8.33 -11.94
CA ALA A 129 3.39 -7.71 -12.12
C ALA A 129 3.32 -6.47 -13.04
N ARG A 130 2.66 -6.59 -14.19
CA ARG A 130 2.58 -5.45 -15.17
C ARG A 130 1.82 -4.26 -14.61
N LEU A 131 0.68 -4.48 -13.97
CA LEU A 131 -0.09 -3.40 -13.35
C LEU A 131 0.63 -2.82 -12.12
N GLY A 132 1.22 -3.68 -11.29
CA GLY A 132 1.98 -3.27 -10.12
C GLY A 132 3.19 -2.40 -10.47
N VAL A 133 3.96 -2.76 -11.51
CA VAL A 133 5.07 -1.95 -12.01
C VAL A 133 4.59 -0.56 -12.42
N GLN A 134 3.53 -0.46 -13.20
CA GLN A 134 3.01 0.83 -13.66
C GLN A 134 2.45 1.67 -12.50
N PHE A 135 1.78 1.06 -11.54
CA PHE A 135 1.32 1.76 -10.35
C PHE A 135 2.50 2.36 -9.55
N VAL A 136 3.57 1.57 -9.34
CA VAL A 136 4.78 2.03 -8.62
C VAL A 136 5.47 3.15 -9.39
N GLU A 137 5.65 3.01 -10.70
CA GLU A 137 6.26 4.05 -11.53
C GLU A 137 5.45 5.35 -11.54
N GLY A 138 4.11 5.25 -11.53
CA GLY A 138 3.22 6.41 -11.40
C GLY A 138 3.35 7.07 -10.04
N LEU A 139 3.37 6.28 -8.96
CA LEU A 139 3.45 6.79 -7.60
C LEU A 139 4.82 7.42 -7.28
N GLN A 140 5.91 6.81 -7.76
CA GLN A 140 7.30 7.17 -7.47
C GLN A 140 7.94 8.12 -8.49
N GLN A 141 7.14 8.90 -9.24
CA GLN A 141 7.70 9.89 -10.15
C GLN A 141 8.73 10.77 -9.46
N THR A 142 9.75 11.17 -10.21
CA THR A 142 10.81 12.02 -9.68
C THR A 142 10.81 13.39 -10.37
N ASP A 143 11.18 14.43 -9.62
CA ASP A 143 11.43 15.74 -10.18
C ASP A 143 12.81 15.82 -10.88
N ASP A 144 13.11 16.96 -11.47
CA ASP A 144 14.37 17.20 -12.20
C ASP A 144 15.63 17.04 -11.31
N LYS A 145 15.46 17.06 -9.99
CA LYS A 145 16.54 16.88 -9.01
C LYS A 145 16.63 15.44 -8.48
N GLY A 146 15.69 14.60 -8.91
CA GLY A 146 15.63 13.20 -8.51
C GLY A 146 14.94 12.95 -7.18
N TYR A 147 14.23 13.94 -6.61
CA TYR A 147 13.36 13.69 -5.46
C TYR A 147 12.11 12.95 -5.89
N MET A 148 11.74 11.94 -5.10
CA MET A 148 10.58 11.10 -5.34
C MET A 148 9.29 11.79 -4.87
N GLN A 149 8.22 11.71 -5.66
CA GLN A 149 6.94 12.34 -5.32
C GLN A 149 6.28 11.66 -4.12
N ALA A 150 6.21 10.33 -4.13
CA ALA A 150 5.80 9.51 -2.99
C ALA A 150 6.53 8.16 -3.07
N ALA A 151 6.58 7.42 -1.98
CA ALA A 151 7.18 6.08 -1.94
C ALA A 151 6.10 5.01 -1.94
N ALA A 152 6.22 4.03 -2.83
CA ALA A 152 5.38 2.84 -2.89
C ALA A 152 5.93 1.73 -1.98
N CYS A 153 5.06 0.79 -1.61
CA CYS A 153 5.42 -0.38 -0.83
C CYS A 153 4.75 -1.62 -1.39
N ALA A 154 5.54 -2.55 -1.91
CA ALA A 154 5.03 -3.84 -2.37
C ALA A 154 4.61 -4.70 -1.19
N LYS A 155 3.36 -5.13 -1.12
CA LYS A 155 2.83 -5.92 -0.02
C LYS A 155 1.95 -7.09 -0.49
N HIS A 156 1.84 -8.11 0.33
CA HIS A 156 2.55 -8.46 1.56
C HIS A 156 3.52 -9.61 1.24
N PHE A 157 4.79 -9.44 1.48
CA PHE A 157 5.86 -10.36 1.09
C PHE A 157 6.07 -11.46 2.13
N ALA A 158 5.78 -12.74 1.84
CA ALA A 158 5.21 -13.31 0.65
C ALA A 158 4.22 -14.44 0.99
N VAL A 159 3.54 -14.94 -0.07
CA VAL A 159 2.56 -16.04 0.03
C VAL A 159 1.41 -15.73 1.01
N HIS A 160 1.08 -14.45 1.16
CA HIS A 160 -0.08 -14.00 1.93
C HIS A 160 -1.36 -14.26 1.12
N SER A 161 -2.45 -14.56 1.72
CA SER A 161 -3.79 -14.93 1.26
C SER A 161 -4.23 -16.31 1.81
N GLY A 162 -3.83 -16.58 3.03
CA GLY A 162 -4.35 -17.73 3.80
C GLY A 162 -5.78 -17.48 4.29
N PRO A 163 -6.38 -18.46 4.99
CA PRO A 163 -7.69 -18.28 5.60
C PRO A 163 -7.70 -17.08 6.54
N GLU A 164 -8.67 -16.18 6.37
CA GLU A 164 -8.73 -14.91 7.14
C GLU A 164 -8.71 -15.13 8.65
N ARG A 165 -9.42 -16.17 9.12
CA ARG A 165 -9.46 -16.54 10.54
C ARG A 165 -8.09 -16.89 11.12
N LEU A 166 -7.15 -17.36 10.28
CA LEU A 166 -5.82 -17.80 10.68
C LEU A 166 -4.74 -16.78 10.29
N ARG A 167 -5.08 -15.55 9.96
CA ARG A 167 -4.15 -14.51 9.47
C ARG A 167 -2.84 -14.47 10.25
N HIS A 168 -2.91 -14.53 11.58
CA HIS A 168 -1.76 -14.40 12.49
C HIS A 168 -1.03 -15.73 12.77
N GLU A 169 -1.65 -16.88 12.47
CA GLU A 169 -1.12 -18.21 12.77
C GLU A 169 -0.67 -18.97 11.54
N PHE A 170 -1.18 -18.60 10.37
CA PHE A 170 -1.08 -19.38 9.15
C PHE A 170 0.38 -19.62 8.75
N ASN A 171 0.67 -20.86 8.39
CA ASN A 171 1.93 -21.24 7.74
C ASN A 171 1.65 -21.65 6.29
N ALA A 172 2.06 -20.84 5.35
CA ALA A 172 1.95 -21.13 3.94
C ALA A 172 3.04 -22.11 3.53
N VAL A 173 2.69 -23.40 3.42
CA VAL A 173 3.60 -24.41 2.89
C VAL A 173 3.51 -24.39 1.37
N VAL A 174 4.59 -24.03 0.71
CA VAL A 174 4.65 -23.82 -0.74
C VAL A 174 5.87 -24.55 -1.32
N SER A 175 5.69 -25.16 -2.50
CA SER A 175 6.83 -25.75 -3.24
C SER A 175 7.74 -24.65 -3.81
N ASP A 176 8.99 -24.96 -4.07
CA ASP A 176 9.91 -24.02 -4.73
C ASP A 176 9.35 -23.58 -6.08
N LYS A 177 8.72 -24.48 -6.83
CA LYS A 177 8.09 -24.17 -8.10
C LYS A 177 7.00 -23.12 -7.95
N ASP A 178 6.04 -23.34 -7.05
CA ASP A 178 4.94 -22.40 -6.84
C ASP A 178 5.44 -21.06 -6.26
N LEU A 179 6.43 -21.11 -5.39
CA LEU A 179 7.05 -19.91 -4.85
C LEU A 179 7.62 -19.02 -5.97
N TRP A 180 8.42 -19.61 -6.88
CA TRP A 180 9.11 -18.88 -7.95
C TRP A 180 8.24 -18.58 -9.17
N GLU A 181 7.24 -19.39 -9.47
CA GLU A 181 6.41 -19.21 -10.66
C GLU A 181 5.09 -18.46 -10.39
N THR A 182 4.63 -18.42 -9.13
CA THR A 182 3.33 -17.81 -8.78
C THR A 182 3.48 -16.65 -7.80
N TYR A 183 4.18 -16.82 -6.68
CA TYR A 183 4.11 -15.86 -5.57
C TYR A 183 5.19 -14.79 -5.60
N LEU A 184 6.35 -15.05 -6.17
CA LEU A 184 7.46 -14.10 -6.23
C LEU A 184 7.51 -13.22 -7.48
N PRO A 185 6.97 -13.60 -8.67
CA PRO A 185 7.20 -12.84 -9.91
C PRO A 185 6.79 -11.38 -9.85
N ALA A 186 5.64 -11.07 -9.22
CA ALA A 186 5.20 -9.68 -9.08
C ALA A 186 6.13 -8.87 -8.18
N PHE A 187 6.59 -9.45 -7.06
CA PHE A 187 7.58 -8.80 -6.19
C PHE A 187 8.91 -8.57 -6.89
N GLU A 188 9.41 -9.58 -7.62
CA GLU A 188 10.64 -9.45 -8.41
C GLU A 188 10.53 -8.29 -9.40
N ALA A 189 9.44 -8.22 -10.17
CA ALA A 189 9.22 -7.16 -11.14
C ALA A 189 9.17 -5.78 -10.48
N LEU A 190 8.44 -5.62 -9.37
CA LEU A 190 8.37 -4.34 -8.68
C LEU A 190 9.73 -3.89 -8.13
N VAL A 191 10.55 -4.82 -7.67
CA VAL A 191 11.89 -4.52 -7.15
C VAL A 191 12.86 -4.21 -8.28
N THR A 192 12.91 -5.06 -9.33
CA THR A 192 13.98 -5.01 -10.34
C THR A 192 13.66 -4.10 -11.53
N GLU A 193 12.39 -3.93 -11.88
CA GLU A 193 11.96 -3.08 -12.98
C GLU A 193 11.49 -1.70 -12.53
N ALA A 194 10.58 -1.64 -11.52
CA ALA A 194 10.03 -0.37 -11.05
C ALA A 194 10.84 0.30 -9.93
N GLY A 195 11.79 -0.40 -9.33
CA GLY A 195 12.59 0.14 -8.22
C GLY A 195 11.75 0.54 -7.01
N VAL A 196 10.77 -0.28 -6.63
CA VAL A 196 9.89 0.00 -5.48
C VAL A 196 10.70 0.34 -4.23
N GLU A 197 10.33 1.42 -3.53
CA GLU A 197 11.10 1.95 -2.41
C GLU A 197 10.94 1.14 -1.13
N ALA A 198 9.80 0.48 -0.95
CA ALA A 198 9.57 -0.33 0.24
C ALA A 198 8.97 -1.70 -0.08
N VAL A 199 9.19 -2.64 0.82
CA VAL A 199 8.54 -3.95 0.83
C VAL A 199 7.99 -4.22 2.22
N MET A 200 6.74 -4.66 2.33
CA MET A 200 6.12 -5.03 3.60
C MET A 200 6.08 -6.54 3.75
N GLY A 201 6.69 -7.05 4.83
CA GLY A 201 6.60 -8.45 5.21
C GLY A 201 5.19 -8.82 5.69
N ALA A 202 4.73 -10.01 5.30
CA ALA A 202 3.39 -10.49 5.63
C ALA A 202 3.26 -10.98 7.08
N TYR A 203 2.01 -11.15 7.55
CA TYR A 203 1.69 -11.74 8.85
C TYR A 203 2.11 -13.20 8.97
N ASN A 204 1.87 -13.98 7.93
CA ASN A 204 2.02 -15.43 7.95
C ASN A 204 3.48 -15.88 8.01
N ARG A 205 3.65 -17.15 8.33
CA ARG A 205 4.88 -17.89 8.02
C ARG A 205 4.82 -18.39 6.57
N THR A 206 5.99 -18.52 5.96
CA THR A 206 6.17 -19.21 4.68
C THR A 206 7.23 -20.28 4.89
N ASN A 207 6.86 -21.54 4.67
CA ASN A 207 7.70 -22.70 4.92
C ASN A 207 8.38 -22.64 6.31
N ASP A 208 7.54 -22.43 7.34
CA ASP A 208 7.88 -22.34 8.77
C ASP A 208 8.60 -21.06 9.23
N GLU A 209 9.13 -20.23 8.34
CA GLU A 209 9.74 -18.94 8.69
C GLU A 209 8.71 -17.81 8.71
N PRO A 210 8.61 -17.00 9.79
CA PRO A 210 7.83 -15.77 9.77
C PRO A 210 8.29 -14.83 8.66
N CYS A 211 7.41 -14.32 7.82
CA CYS A 211 7.80 -13.52 6.66
C CYS A 211 8.66 -12.30 7.02
N CYS A 212 8.32 -11.61 8.11
CA CYS A 212 9.12 -10.46 8.61
C CYS A 212 10.43 -10.86 9.32
N GLY A 213 10.69 -12.15 9.50
CA GLY A 213 11.92 -12.70 10.11
C GLY A 213 12.55 -13.78 9.25
N SER A 214 12.21 -13.89 7.97
CA SER A 214 12.66 -14.96 7.08
C SER A 214 14.05 -14.66 6.50
N ASN A 215 14.97 -15.58 6.72
CA ASN A 215 16.28 -15.54 6.07
C ASN A 215 16.16 -15.77 4.56
N LEU A 216 15.29 -16.70 4.15
CA LEU A 216 15.07 -16.99 2.73
C LEU A 216 14.51 -15.76 2.01
N LEU A 217 13.39 -15.21 2.50
CA LEU A 217 12.68 -14.14 1.80
C LEU A 217 13.46 -12.81 1.85
N LEU A 218 13.87 -12.36 3.04
CA LEU A 218 14.41 -11.00 3.20
C LEU A 218 15.91 -10.92 2.85
N ARG A 219 16.72 -11.90 3.28
CA ARG A 219 18.16 -11.84 3.05
C ARG A 219 18.60 -12.46 1.75
N GLN A 220 18.17 -13.71 1.47
CA GLN A 220 18.65 -14.42 0.28
C GLN A 220 17.98 -13.92 -1.00
N ILE A 221 16.66 -13.78 -0.99
CA ILE A 221 15.90 -13.37 -2.18
C ILE A 221 15.91 -11.86 -2.33
N LEU A 222 15.27 -11.13 -1.40
CA LEU A 222 15.04 -9.68 -1.54
C LEU A 222 16.36 -8.90 -1.60
N ARG A 223 17.20 -9.01 -0.57
CA ARG A 223 18.48 -8.28 -0.51
C ARG A 223 19.56 -8.92 -1.38
N GLY A 224 19.67 -10.26 -1.37
CA GLY A 224 20.72 -11.00 -2.07
C GLY A 224 20.49 -11.08 -3.57
N LYS A 225 19.43 -11.78 -4.00
CA LYS A 225 19.18 -12.08 -5.42
C LYS A 225 18.69 -10.86 -6.19
N TRP A 226 17.73 -10.09 -5.62
CA TRP A 226 17.13 -8.93 -6.30
C TRP A 226 17.84 -7.62 -5.99
N ASN A 227 18.84 -7.63 -5.10
CA ASN A 227 19.65 -6.45 -4.73
C ASN A 227 18.80 -5.24 -4.27
N PHE A 228 17.71 -5.49 -3.57
CA PHE A 228 16.81 -4.46 -3.04
C PHE A 228 17.54 -3.49 -2.11
N LYS A 229 17.34 -2.17 -2.30
CA LYS A 229 18.06 -1.11 -1.59
C LYS A 229 17.16 -0.26 -0.69
N GLY A 230 15.85 -0.37 -0.83
CA GLY A 230 14.88 0.37 -0.03
C GLY A 230 14.74 -0.18 1.40
N HIS A 231 13.72 0.25 2.12
CA HIS A 231 13.43 -0.23 3.46
C HIS A 231 12.40 -1.37 3.46
N VAL A 232 12.50 -2.23 4.48
CA VAL A 232 11.50 -3.26 4.76
C VAL A 232 10.69 -2.84 5.99
N VAL A 233 9.37 -2.88 5.88
CA VAL A 233 8.45 -2.62 6.99
C VAL A 233 7.68 -3.90 7.34
N SER A 234 7.36 -4.11 8.61
CA SER A 234 6.47 -5.19 9.02
C SER A 234 5.01 -4.82 8.76
N ASP A 235 4.15 -5.80 8.48
CA ASP A 235 2.72 -5.61 8.68
C ASP A 235 2.43 -5.29 10.15
N CYS A 236 1.27 -4.63 10.41
CA CYS A 236 0.99 -4.08 11.73
C CYS A 236 0.82 -5.18 12.77
N TRP A 237 1.66 -5.11 13.81
CA TRP A 237 1.81 -6.11 14.88
C TRP A 237 2.32 -7.49 14.45
N ALA A 238 2.71 -7.71 13.19
CA ALA A 238 3.21 -9.00 12.70
C ALA A 238 4.44 -9.52 13.47
N LEU A 239 5.29 -8.63 14.00
CA LEU A 239 6.45 -9.06 14.78
C LEU A 239 6.06 -9.63 16.15
N LYS A 240 4.92 -9.20 16.71
CA LYS A 240 4.36 -9.78 17.93
C LYS A 240 3.96 -11.23 17.72
N ASP A 241 3.52 -11.57 16.52
CA ASP A 241 3.07 -12.92 16.19
C ASP A 241 4.18 -13.96 16.34
N PHE A 242 5.46 -13.57 16.22
CA PHE A 242 6.61 -14.48 16.36
C PHE A 242 6.61 -15.26 17.67
N HIS A 243 6.30 -14.60 18.79
CA HIS A 243 6.21 -15.26 20.10
C HIS A 243 4.77 -15.64 20.48
N THR A 244 3.75 -14.87 20.02
CA THR A 244 2.37 -15.08 20.46
C THR A 244 1.69 -16.23 19.71
N TYR A 245 1.91 -16.32 18.40
CA TYR A 245 1.19 -17.25 17.52
C TYR A 245 2.09 -18.21 16.75
N HIS A 246 3.26 -17.75 16.32
CA HIS A 246 4.19 -18.60 15.57
C HIS A 246 5.07 -19.47 16.49
N HIS A 247 5.28 -19.04 17.74
CA HIS A 247 6.11 -19.70 18.74
C HIS A 247 7.55 -19.96 18.28
N VAL A 248 8.11 -19.06 17.44
CA VAL A 248 9.49 -19.14 16.96
C VAL A 248 10.47 -18.34 17.83
N THR A 249 9.96 -17.49 18.70
CA THR A 249 10.69 -16.72 19.70
C THR A 249 9.99 -16.83 21.04
N ALA A 250 10.69 -16.51 22.14
CA ALA A 250 10.13 -16.65 23.48
C ALA A 250 9.47 -15.34 23.99
N ASP A 251 9.96 -14.18 23.53
CA ASP A 251 9.57 -12.87 24.06
C ASP A 251 9.68 -11.76 22.98
N MET A 252 9.32 -10.54 23.39
CA MET A 252 9.34 -9.35 22.51
C MET A 252 10.74 -9.01 22.04
N GLU A 253 11.75 -9.10 22.94
CA GLU A 253 13.15 -8.79 22.61
C GLU A 253 13.71 -9.74 21.57
N GLN A 254 13.42 -11.03 21.71
CA GLN A 254 13.84 -12.02 20.71
C GLN A 254 13.12 -11.82 19.38
N SER A 255 11.84 -11.43 19.41
CA SER A 255 11.06 -11.12 18.20
C SER A 255 11.62 -9.88 17.49
N ALA A 256 11.93 -8.82 18.22
CA ALA A 256 12.57 -7.62 17.70
C ALA A 256 13.93 -7.94 17.08
N ALA A 257 14.74 -8.75 17.80
CA ALA A 257 16.07 -9.15 17.35
C ALA A 257 16.02 -9.99 16.07
N LEU A 258 15.13 -10.98 16.00
CA LEU A 258 14.99 -11.81 14.80
C LEU A 258 14.60 -10.96 13.58
N ALA A 259 13.59 -10.12 13.72
CA ALA A 259 13.14 -9.28 12.62
C ALA A 259 14.24 -8.32 12.13
N LEU A 260 14.90 -7.61 13.04
CA LEU A 260 15.96 -6.66 12.70
C LEU A 260 17.14 -7.34 12.02
N LYS A 261 17.61 -8.49 12.54
CA LYS A 261 18.69 -9.28 11.96
C LYS A 261 18.39 -9.80 10.57
N MET A 262 17.13 -10.12 10.30
CA MET A 262 16.71 -10.57 8.97
C MET A 262 16.47 -9.40 8.00
N GLY A 263 16.49 -8.15 8.47
CA GLY A 263 16.44 -6.96 7.65
C GLY A 263 15.06 -6.30 7.56
N CYS A 264 14.18 -6.54 8.53
CA CYS A 264 12.98 -5.74 8.73
C CYS A 264 13.38 -4.44 9.43
N ASP A 265 13.36 -3.32 8.70
CA ASP A 265 13.93 -2.05 9.16
C ASP A 265 12.94 -1.28 10.05
N ILE A 266 11.64 -1.31 9.72
CA ILE A 266 10.60 -0.53 10.39
C ILE A 266 9.51 -1.45 10.92
N ASN A 267 9.09 -1.24 12.16
CA ASN A 267 8.00 -1.98 12.76
C ASN A 267 6.71 -1.15 12.83
N CYS A 268 5.64 -1.65 12.20
CA CYS A 268 4.29 -1.23 12.52
C CYS A 268 3.79 -2.02 13.74
N GLY A 269 3.73 -1.36 14.89
CA GLY A 269 3.35 -1.96 16.17
C GLY A 269 4.32 -1.62 17.29
N SER A 270 4.30 -2.42 18.35
CA SER A 270 5.01 -2.13 19.61
C SER A 270 6.31 -2.94 19.82
N THR A 271 6.63 -3.90 18.94
CA THR A 271 7.75 -4.82 19.18
C THR A 271 9.10 -4.10 19.19
N TYR A 272 9.31 -3.08 18.34
CA TYR A 272 10.56 -2.33 18.32
C TYR A 272 10.74 -1.32 19.47
N LEU A 273 9.77 -1.19 20.35
CA LEU A 273 9.98 -0.55 21.65
C LEU A 273 10.99 -1.33 22.51
N TYR A 274 11.19 -2.61 22.22
CA TYR A 274 12.10 -3.51 22.94
C TYR A 274 13.48 -3.65 22.28
N ILE A 275 13.80 -2.87 21.24
CA ILE A 275 15.11 -2.95 20.55
C ILE A 275 16.28 -2.62 21.48
N LEU A 276 16.15 -1.58 22.34
CA LEU A 276 17.20 -1.22 23.28
C LEU A 276 17.39 -2.30 24.35
N SER A 277 16.32 -2.87 24.88
CA SER A 277 16.40 -4.01 25.78
C SER A 277 17.01 -5.23 25.11
N ALA A 278 16.69 -5.48 23.84
CA ALA A 278 17.34 -6.54 23.05
C ALA A 278 18.86 -6.29 22.87
N TYR A 279 19.25 -5.02 22.67
CA TYR A 279 20.66 -4.62 22.59
C TYR A 279 21.39 -4.85 23.93
N GLU A 280 20.81 -4.43 25.04
CA GLU A 280 21.36 -4.67 26.39
C GLU A 280 21.54 -6.16 26.71
N ARG A 281 20.65 -7.00 26.19
CA ARG A 281 20.74 -8.48 26.26
C ARG A 281 21.73 -9.09 25.27
N GLY A 282 22.40 -8.29 24.44
CA GLY A 282 23.32 -8.77 23.40
C GLY A 282 22.65 -9.53 22.27
N LEU A 283 21.33 -9.37 22.06
CA LEU A 283 20.57 -10.02 21.01
C LEU A 283 20.70 -9.30 19.66
N VAL A 284 20.99 -8.01 19.66
CA VAL A 284 21.26 -7.19 18.46
C VAL A 284 22.50 -6.34 18.69
N THR A 285 23.10 -5.87 17.62
CA THR A 285 24.26 -4.97 17.65
C THR A 285 23.86 -3.53 17.33
N GLU A 286 24.71 -2.57 17.73
CA GLU A 286 24.54 -1.17 17.34
C GLU A 286 24.56 -1.00 15.82
N GLU A 287 25.37 -1.78 15.12
CA GLU A 287 25.47 -1.72 13.65
C GLU A 287 24.17 -2.15 12.97
N GLU A 288 23.49 -3.19 13.46
CA GLU A 288 22.19 -3.64 12.92
C GLU A 288 21.12 -2.55 13.09
N ILE A 289 21.07 -1.89 14.25
CA ILE A 289 20.17 -0.76 14.50
C ILE A 289 20.52 0.42 13.57
N THR A 290 21.79 0.73 13.44
CA THR A 290 22.29 1.81 12.58
C THR A 290 21.92 1.58 11.12
N GLN A 291 22.12 0.37 10.60
CA GLN A 291 21.81 0.04 9.22
C GLN A 291 20.32 0.21 8.90
N ALA A 292 19.44 -0.25 9.78
CA ALA A 292 18.00 -0.06 9.63
C ALA A 292 17.61 1.45 9.64
N ALA A 293 18.21 2.23 10.54
CA ALA A 293 18.01 3.68 10.57
C ALA A 293 18.51 4.38 9.29
N VAL A 294 19.61 3.90 8.70
CA VAL A 294 20.12 4.40 7.41
C VAL A 294 19.13 4.11 6.29
N HIS A 295 18.53 2.92 6.22
CA HIS A 295 17.49 2.62 5.22
C HIS A 295 16.28 3.54 5.37
N ALA A 296 15.77 3.71 6.59
CA ALA A 296 14.66 4.61 6.87
C ALA A 296 14.98 6.08 6.48
N MET A 297 16.13 6.60 6.89
CA MET A 297 16.52 7.97 6.54
C MET A 297 16.78 8.14 5.04
N THR A 298 17.28 7.11 4.35
CA THR A 298 17.49 7.16 2.90
C THR A 298 16.18 7.42 2.16
N THR A 299 15.10 6.74 2.53
CA THR A 299 13.75 6.99 1.96
C THR A 299 13.30 8.43 2.23
N ARG A 300 13.48 8.94 3.45
CA ARG A 300 13.12 10.33 3.79
C ARG A 300 13.91 11.36 2.99
N PHE A 301 15.19 11.12 2.71
CA PHE A 301 15.98 11.96 1.81
C PHE A 301 15.52 11.88 0.36
N LYS A 302 15.22 10.69 -0.15
CA LYS A 302 14.67 10.53 -1.52
C LYS A 302 13.34 11.26 -1.70
N LEU A 303 12.53 11.34 -0.65
CA LEU A 303 11.30 12.11 -0.64
C LEU A 303 11.52 13.64 -0.50
N GLY A 304 12.75 14.09 -0.34
CA GLY A 304 13.07 15.52 -0.19
C GLY A 304 12.54 16.14 1.11
N LEU A 305 12.32 15.33 2.17
CA LEU A 305 11.69 15.82 3.40
C LEU A 305 12.58 16.78 4.22
N PHE A 306 13.86 16.85 3.90
CA PHE A 306 14.85 17.73 4.53
C PHE A 306 15.33 18.87 3.61
N ASP A 307 14.78 18.96 2.40
CA ASP A 307 15.28 19.82 1.33
C ASP A 307 14.21 20.85 0.91
N GLN A 308 14.55 22.13 1.03
CA GLN A 308 13.63 23.22 0.66
C GLN A 308 13.43 23.34 -0.86
N ASP A 309 14.36 22.81 -1.62
CA ASP A 309 14.40 22.90 -3.07
C ASP A 309 13.78 21.69 -3.80
N CYS A 310 13.11 20.83 -3.07
CA CYS A 310 12.29 19.74 -3.66
C CYS A 310 11.13 20.36 -4.44
N GLY A 311 11.02 20.03 -5.73
CA GLY A 311 9.98 20.55 -6.63
C GLY A 311 8.56 20.26 -6.15
N TYR A 312 8.38 19.15 -5.48
CA TYR A 312 7.07 18.72 -4.96
C TYR A 312 6.58 19.52 -3.73
N ASN A 313 7.42 20.32 -3.09
CA ASN A 313 7.00 21.17 -1.98
C ASN A 313 6.01 22.27 -2.40
N GLN A 314 5.88 22.51 -3.72
CA GLN A 314 4.98 23.53 -4.29
C GLN A 314 3.65 22.95 -4.80
N VAL A 315 3.41 21.65 -4.67
CA VAL A 315 2.13 21.03 -5.10
C VAL A 315 1.00 21.60 -4.22
N PRO A 316 0.04 22.34 -4.83
CA PRO A 316 -1.00 23.02 -4.09
C PRO A 316 -2.14 22.08 -3.71
N TYR A 317 -2.92 22.44 -2.68
CA TYR A 317 -4.00 21.59 -2.19
C TYR A 317 -5.19 21.47 -3.18
N GLU A 318 -5.35 22.46 -4.07
CA GLU A 318 -6.41 22.53 -5.08
C GLU A 318 -6.38 21.40 -6.11
N VAL A 319 -5.28 20.64 -6.19
CA VAL A 319 -5.22 19.45 -7.06
C VAL A 319 -6.03 18.28 -6.49
N VAL A 320 -6.35 18.29 -5.19
CA VAL A 320 -7.10 17.22 -4.55
C VAL A 320 -8.53 17.17 -5.10
N ALA A 321 -8.90 16.04 -5.67
CA ALA A 321 -10.20 15.81 -6.32
C ALA A 321 -10.53 16.88 -7.40
N CYS A 322 -9.55 17.42 -8.11
CA CYS A 322 -9.77 18.35 -9.20
C CYS A 322 -10.45 17.64 -10.39
N LYS A 323 -10.98 18.42 -11.32
CA LYS A 323 -11.74 17.88 -12.46
C LYS A 323 -10.94 16.91 -13.32
N GLU A 324 -9.68 17.18 -13.51
CA GLU A 324 -8.75 16.35 -14.28
C GLU A 324 -8.56 15.00 -13.59
N HIS A 325 -8.38 14.97 -12.28
CA HIS A 325 -8.26 13.73 -11.50
C HIS A 325 -9.57 12.93 -11.48
N LEU A 326 -10.71 13.61 -11.31
CA LEU A 326 -12.02 12.96 -11.39
C LEU A 326 -12.30 12.36 -12.78
N ALA A 327 -11.79 12.99 -13.84
CA ALA A 327 -11.92 12.44 -15.20
C ALA A 327 -11.12 11.13 -15.37
N VAL A 328 -9.94 11.03 -14.76
CA VAL A 328 -9.16 9.78 -14.74
C VAL A 328 -9.90 8.69 -13.96
N ALA A 329 -10.52 9.04 -12.83
CA ALA A 329 -11.31 8.08 -12.04
C ALA A 329 -12.55 7.61 -12.82
N GLN A 330 -13.23 8.51 -13.56
CA GLN A 330 -14.35 8.15 -14.43
C GLN A 330 -13.90 7.19 -15.54
N LYS A 331 -12.79 7.49 -16.22
CA LYS A 331 -12.21 6.61 -17.24
C LYS A 331 -11.90 5.23 -16.67
N ALA A 332 -11.29 5.17 -15.50
CA ALA A 332 -10.99 3.89 -14.84
C ALA A 332 -12.27 3.10 -14.49
N ALA A 333 -13.32 3.78 -14.04
CA ALA A 333 -14.61 3.14 -13.78
C ALA A 333 -15.23 2.58 -15.06
N ASP A 334 -15.24 3.34 -16.15
CA ASP A 334 -15.78 2.91 -17.43
C ASP A 334 -15.04 1.67 -17.98
N GLU A 335 -13.70 1.69 -17.94
CA GLU A 335 -12.88 0.58 -18.43
C GLU A 335 -12.91 -0.66 -17.50
N SER A 336 -13.27 -0.51 -16.23
CA SER A 336 -13.39 -1.63 -15.30
C SER A 336 -14.63 -2.51 -15.54
N MET A 337 -15.59 -2.05 -16.35
CA MET A 337 -16.82 -2.78 -16.65
C MET A 337 -16.61 -3.75 -17.81
N VAL A 338 -16.72 -5.06 -17.54
CA VAL A 338 -16.48 -6.11 -18.50
C VAL A 338 -17.79 -6.75 -18.96
N LEU A 339 -18.08 -6.68 -20.26
CA LEU A 339 -19.24 -7.34 -20.87
C LEU A 339 -18.93 -8.81 -21.12
N LEU A 340 -19.38 -9.70 -20.20
CA LEU A 340 -19.10 -11.14 -20.28
C LEU A 340 -19.99 -11.87 -21.29
N LYS A 341 -21.24 -11.41 -21.49
CA LYS A 341 -22.20 -12.01 -22.43
C LYS A 341 -23.20 -10.96 -22.90
N ASN A 342 -23.54 -10.98 -24.18
CA ASN A 342 -24.60 -10.14 -24.76
C ASN A 342 -25.29 -10.87 -25.91
N ASP A 343 -26.58 -11.13 -25.77
CA ASP A 343 -27.40 -11.77 -26.79
C ASP A 343 -28.05 -10.72 -27.73
N GLY A 344 -27.46 -9.51 -27.82
CA GLY A 344 -27.93 -8.42 -28.67
C GLY A 344 -28.92 -7.46 -27.99
N ILE A 345 -29.15 -7.57 -26.68
CA ILE A 345 -30.00 -6.64 -25.93
C ILE A 345 -29.25 -5.33 -25.56
N LEU A 346 -27.95 -5.41 -25.37
CA LEU A 346 -27.11 -4.26 -25.07
C LEU A 346 -26.43 -3.71 -26.34
N PRO A 347 -26.27 -2.38 -26.47
CA PRO A 347 -26.72 -1.35 -25.51
C PRO A 347 -28.24 -1.17 -25.53
N LEU A 348 -28.82 -0.83 -24.37
CA LEU A 348 -30.24 -0.51 -24.26
C LEU A 348 -30.54 0.81 -24.99
N CYS A 349 -31.64 0.84 -25.76
CA CYS A 349 -32.09 2.05 -26.42
C CYS A 349 -33.00 2.84 -25.47
N LYS A 350 -32.53 3.98 -24.95
CA LYS A 350 -33.21 4.82 -23.96
C LYS A 350 -34.61 5.20 -24.42
N GLU A 351 -34.79 5.53 -25.69
CA GLU A 351 -36.06 5.97 -26.29
C GLU A 351 -37.13 4.85 -26.32
N LYS A 352 -36.70 3.59 -26.20
CA LYS A 352 -37.62 2.44 -26.16
C LYS A 352 -37.95 1.97 -24.75
N LEU A 353 -37.21 2.49 -23.74
CA LEU A 353 -37.40 2.13 -22.35
C LEU A 353 -38.62 2.89 -21.76
N LYS A 354 -39.46 2.17 -21.04
CA LYS A 354 -40.54 2.75 -20.23
C LYS A 354 -40.30 2.50 -18.75
N THR A 355 -39.72 1.37 -18.43
CA THR A 355 -39.48 0.93 -17.06
C THR A 355 -38.15 0.17 -16.98
N VAL A 356 -37.41 0.42 -15.90
CA VAL A 356 -36.19 -0.32 -15.54
C VAL A 356 -36.29 -0.76 -14.09
N ALA A 357 -35.89 -1.99 -13.80
CA ALA A 357 -35.73 -2.46 -12.42
C ALA A 357 -34.24 -2.58 -12.09
N VAL A 358 -33.81 -1.91 -11.02
CA VAL A 358 -32.46 -1.98 -10.43
C VAL A 358 -32.58 -2.82 -9.17
N ILE A 359 -31.96 -4.00 -9.17
CA ILE A 359 -32.13 -5.01 -8.11
C ILE A 359 -30.75 -5.43 -7.60
N GLY A 360 -30.57 -5.39 -6.30
CA GLY A 360 -29.35 -5.83 -5.63
C GLY A 360 -29.04 -5.00 -4.39
N PRO A 361 -28.39 -5.58 -3.38
CA PRO A 361 -28.10 -4.89 -2.11
C PRO A 361 -27.07 -3.77 -2.29
N ASN A 362 -26.18 -3.86 -3.28
CA ASN A 362 -25.18 -2.83 -3.57
C ASN A 362 -25.68 -1.76 -4.56
N ALA A 363 -26.89 -1.87 -5.08
CA ALA A 363 -27.40 -0.94 -6.08
C ALA A 363 -27.57 0.50 -5.54
N ASP A 364 -27.84 0.65 -4.22
CA ASP A 364 -27.94 1.94 -3.55
C ASP A 364 -27.12 1.97 -2.25
N SER A 365 -25.89 1.51 -2.31
CA SER A 365 -25.00 1.44 -1.15
C SER A 365 -23.73 2.29 -1.34
N ARG A 366 -23.62 3.39 -0.61
CA ARG A 366 -22.40 4.21 -0.56
C ARG A 366 -21.24 3.45 0.10
N VAL A 367 -21.53 2.57 1.05
CA VAL A 367 -20.51 1.74 1.72
C VAL A 367 -19.83 0.79 0.73
N ALA A 368 -20.61 0.19 -0.20
CA ALA A 368 -20.06 -0.66 -1.25
C ALA A 368 -19.09 0.09 -2.19
N LEU A 369 -19.33 1.39 -2.41
CA LEU A 369 -18.47 2.23 -3.27
C LEU A 369 -17.14 2.58 -2.61
N MET A 370 -17.04 2.56 -1.28
CA MET A 370 -15.83 2.98 -0.57
C MET A 370 -14.73 1.91 -0.63
N GLY A 371 -15.05 0.65 -0.40
CA GLY A 371 -14.05 -0.39 -0.25
C GLY A 371 -13.18 -0.24 0.99
N ASN A 372 -12.01 -0.89 1.01
CA ASN A 372 -11.04 -0.72 2.09
C ASN A 372 -9.94 0.29 1.69
N TYR A 373 -9.35 0.95 2.68
CA TYR A 373 -8.32 1.98 2.48
C TYR A 373 -8.73 3.07 1.50
N HIS A 374 -9.88 3.69 1.73
CA HIS A 374 -10.41 4.77 0.91
C HIS A 374 -10.22 6.15 1.55
N GLY A 375 -10.19 7.18 0.72
CA GLY A 375 -10.45 8.58 1.12
C GLY A 375 -11.95 8.86 1.17
N THR A 376 -12.30 10.10 1.43
CA THR A 376 -13.68 10.59 1.28
C THR A 376 -13.83 11.10 -0.15
N ALA A 377 -14.71 10.49 -0.95
CA ALA A 377 -15.00 11.01 -2.27
C ALA A 377 -15.75 12.34 -2.17
N ASP A 378 -15.49 13.25 -3.10
CA ASP A 378 -16.21 14.53 -3.19
C ASP A 378 -17.71 14.28 -3.38
N ARG A 379 -18.05 13.31 -4.22
CA ARG A 379 -19.43 12.83 -4.43
C ARG A 379 -19.46 11.32 -4.59
N TYR A 380 -20.44 10.68 -3.97
CA TYR A 380 -20.76 9.27 -4.18
C TYR A 380 -21.97 9.17 -5.10
N ILE A 381 -21.84 8.47 -6.21
CA ILE A 381 -22.94 8.18 -7.14
C ILE A 381 -23.18 6.67 -7.10
N THR A 382 -24.32 6.25 -6.56
CA THR A 382 -24.69 4.83 -6.55
C THR A 382 -25.14 4.38 -7.94
N PRO A 383 -25.09 3.08 -8.28
CA PRO A 383 -25.64 2.56 -9.53
C PRO A 383 -27.09 2.98 -9.75
N LEU A 384 -27.92 2.99 -8.69
CA LEU A 384 -29.31 3.43 -8.76
C LEU A 384 -29.39 4.92 -9.13
N GLU A 385 -28.66 5.78 -8.42
CA GLU A 385 -28.63 7.24 -8.68
C GLU A 385 -28.16 7.52 -10.13
N GLY A 386 -27.04 6.91 -10.55
CA GLY A 386 -26.52 7.11 -11.90
C GLY A 386 -27.48 6.66 -13.02
N ILE A 387 -28.19 5.56 -12.81
CA ILE A 387 -29.22 5.07 -13.76
C ILE A 387 -30.41 6.04 -13.79
N GLN A 388 -30.86 6.51 -12.64
CA GLN A 388 -31.98 7.49 -12.56
C GLN A 388 -31.62 8.81 -13.25
N ASP A 389 -30.42 9.35 -12.96
CA ASP A 389 -29.93 10.59 -13.57
C ASP A 389 -29.81 10.46 -15.10
N TYR A 390 -29.28 9.33 -15.60
CA TYR A 390 -29.15 9.09 -17.03
C TYR A 390 -30.47 8.95 -17.75
N LEU A 391 -31.43 8.22 -17.15
CA LEU A 391 -32.74 7.95 -17.78
C LEU A 391 -33.68 9.17 -17.71
N GLY A 392 -33.58 9.98 -16.66
CA GLY A 392 -34.45 11.15 -16.45
C GLY A 392 -35.88 10.76 -16.08
N GLU A 393 -36.84 11.72 -16.23
CA GLU A 393 -38.21 11.54 -15.80
C GLU A 393 -39.08 10.68 -16.74
N ASP A 394 -38.65 10.45 -17.96
CA ASP A 394 -39.42 9.73 -18.98
C ASP A 394 -39.44 8.21 -18.78
N VAL A 395 -38.49 7.67 -17.99
CA VAL A 395 -38.36 6.24 -17.70
C VAL A 395 -38.55 5.99 -16.21
N ARG A 396 -39.53 5.13 -15.87
CA ARG A 396 -39.77 4.74 -14.48
C ARG A 396 -38.72 3.75 -13.99
N VAL A 397 -37.97 4.11 -12.95
CA VAL A 397 -36.97 3.23 -12.32
C VAL A 397 -37.53 2.67 -11.01
N TYR A 398 -37.57 1.34 -10.92
CA TYR A 398 -37.93 0.62 -9.70
C TYR A 398 -36.66 0.08 -9.02
N TYR A 399 -36.64 0.13 -7.70
CA TYR A 399 -35.54 -0.40 -6.90
C TYR A 399 -36.01 -1.45 -5.91
N SER A 400 -35.17 -2.47 -5.70
CA SER A 400 -35.30 -3.45 -4.62
C SER A 400 -33.92 -3.96 -4.22
N GLU A 401 -33.68 -4.15 -2.92
CA GLU A 401 -32.46 -4.84 -2.46
C GLU A 401 -32.36 -6.26 -3.00
N GLY A 402 -33.47 -6.94 -3.20
CA GLY A 402 -33.53 -8.31 -3.72
C GLY A 402 -33.04 -9.38 -2.75
N ALA A 403 -31.94 -9.13 -2.05
CA ALA A 403 -31.37 -9.99 -1.01
C ALA A 403 -30.68 -9.12 0.06
N ALA A 404 -30.64 -9.63 1.30
CA ALA A 404 -29.79 -9.03 2.34
C ALA A 404 -28.32 -9.43 2.11
N LEU A 405 -27.39 -8.56 2.54
CA LEU A 405 -25.94 -8.83 2.57
C LEU A 405 -25.61 -9.64 3.81
#